data_ee74d37c1105c0101eefb7efc4432e4f
#
_entry.id   ee74d37c1105c0101eefb7efc4432e4f
#
_cell.length_a   1.000
_cell.length_b   1.000
_cell.length_c   1.000
_cell.angle_alpha   90.00
_cell.angle_beta   90.00
_cell.angle_gamma   90.00
#
_symmetry.space_group_name_H-M   'P 1'
#
loop_
_entity.id
_entity.type
_entity.pdbx_description
1 polymer ?
#
loop_
_entity_poly.entity_id
_entity_poly.type
_entity_poly.pdbx_seq_one_letter_code
_entity_poly.pdbx_strand_id
1 'polypeptide(L)'
;MFLQNAWYVAAWASEISDGPFTRTILNEPVVMFRTQDGIVALEDRCCHRALPLSMGKVVENNIQCGYHGLEFNASGACVRVPGQSKIPPGAAVRSYPVIERWGMIWIWTGNPANADPGQLPDWWWLDHPEWKNTPGRDGAPMHVDANYLLISDNLFDIT
;
A
#
# COMPACT_ATOMS: atom_id res chain seq x y z
N MET A 1 8.81 -4.38 -17.86
CA MET A 1 7.32 -4.44 -17.74
C MET A 1 7.02 -5.29 -16.53
N PHE A 2 6.19 -4.84 -15.61
CA PHE A 2 5.81 -5.61 -14.41
C PHE A 2 4.52 -6.39 -14.67
N LEU A 3 4.36 -7.51 -13.98
CA LEU A 3 3.13 -8.29 -14.01
C LEU A 3 2.00 -7.48 -13.38
N GLN A 4 0.89 -7.36 -14.08
CA GLN A 4 -0.34 -6.74 -13.59
C GLN A 4 -1.36 -7.82 -13.20
N ASN A 5 -2.39 -7.44 -12.46
CA ASN A 5 -3.39 -8.36 -11.90
C ASN A 5 -2.73 -9.46 -11.05
N ALA A 6 -1.89 -9.03 -10.12
CA ALA A 6 -1.20 -9.88 -9.15
C ALA A 6 -1.10 -9.19 -7.79
N TRP A 7 -0.98 -9.99 -6.74
CA TRP A 7 -0.66 -9.54 -5.40
C TRP A 7 0.84 -9.35 -5.23
N TYR A 8 1.24 -8.25 -4.62
CA TYR A 8 2.61 -7.94 -4.26
C TYR A 8 2.71 -7.64 -2.77
N VAL A 9 3.80 -8.04 -2.13
CA VAL A 9 4.10 -7.59 -0.76
C VAL A 9 4.49 -6.12 -0.82
N ALA A 10 3.71 -5.27 -0.16
CA ALA A 10 3.93 -3.83 -0.11
C ALA A 10 4.75 -3.41 1.10
N ALA A 11 4.51 -4.02 2.25
CA ALA A 11 5.15 -3.66 3.52
C ALA A 11 5.01 -4.81 4.53
N TRP A 12 5.81 -4.77 5.61
CA TRP A 12 5.45 -5.44 6.84
C TRP A 12 4.32 -4.66 7.53
N ALA A 13 3.38 -5.36 8.15
CA ALA A 13 2.29 -4.71 8.88
C ALA A 13 2.80 -3.80 10.00
N SER A 14 3.95 -4.15 10.61
CA SER A 14 4.63 -3.39 11.65
C SER A 14 5.27 -2.09 11.16
N GLU A 15 5.49 -1.91 9.85
CA GLU A 15 6.04 -0.67 9.31
C GLU A 15 4.98 0.44 9.23
N ILE A 16 3.68 0.06 9.21
CA ILE A 16 2.57 1.01 9.08
C ILE A 16 2.04 1.34 10.47
N SER A 17 2.53 2.44 11.02
CA SER A 17 2.11 3.01 12.31
C SER A 17 0.96 4.01 12.14
N ASP A 18 0.84 4.98 13.05
CA ASP A 18 -0.28 5.94 13.10
C ASP A 18 -0.26 7.02 12.01
N GLY A 19 0.79 7.09 11.21
CA GLY A 19 0.94 8.09 10.14
C GLY A 19 0.88 7.50 8.73
N PRO A 20 0.94 8.37 7.71
CA PRO A 20 1.09 7.93 6.34
C PRO A 20 2.44 7.23 6.14
N PHE A 21 2.41 6.05 5.54
CA PHE A 21 3.58 5.30 5.10
C PHE A 21 3.60 5.25 3.58
N THR A 22 4.75 5.49 2.94
CA THR A 22 4.85 5.52 1.49
C THR A 22 5.86 4.51 0.96
N ARG A 23 5.54 3.92 -0.19
CA ARG A 23 6.44 3.05 -0.94
C ARG A 23 6.16 3.13 -2.44
N THR A 24 7.21 3.01 -3.25
CA THR A 24 7.04 2.85 -4.69
C THR A 24 6.85 1.38 -5.03
N ILE A 25 5.72 1.04 -5.64
CA ILE A 25 5.37 -0.31 -6.05
C ILE A 25 5.16 -0.31 -7.55
N LEU A 26 5.93 -1.12 -8.29
CA LEU A 26 5.89 -1.19 -9.76
C LEU A 26 6.00 0.20 -10.44
N ASN A 27 6.85 1.08 -9.92
CA ASN A 27 7.04 2.47 -10.31
C ASN A 27 5.85 3.41 -10.01
N GLU A 28 4.85 2.96 -9.27
CA GLU A 28 3.75 3.79 -8.81
C GLU A 28 3.98 4.19 -7.34
N PRO A 29 3.95 5.48 -6.98
CA PRO A 29 4.03 5.91 -5.60
C PRO A 29 2.70 5.59 -4.91
N VAL A 30 2.76 4.86 -3.82
CA VAL A 30 1.60 4.43 -3.03
C VAL A 30 1.76 4.92 -1.60
N VAL A 31 0.73 5.56 -1.07
CA VAL A 31 0.61 5.85 0.35
C VAL A 31 -0.29 4.82 1.02
N MET A 32 0.15 4.30 2.14
CA MET A 32 -0.61 3.38 2.98
C MET A 32 -0.79 4.01 4.37
N PHE A 33 -1.92 3.75 5.00
CA PHE A 33 -2.20 4.23 6.35
C PHE A 33 -3.22 3.32 7.03
N ARG A 34 -3.19 3.32 8.35
CA ARG A 34 -4.09 2.51 9.18
C ARG A 34 -5.36 3.31 9.49
N THR A 35 -6.50 2.63 9.41
CA THR A 35 -7.82 3.11 9.82
C THR A 35 -8.40 2.14 10.85
N GLN A 36 -9.57 2.46 11.39
CA GLN A 36 -10.30 1.55 12.28
C GLN A 36 -10.73 0.25 11.57
N ASP A 37 -10.92 0.30 10.25
CA ASP A 37 -11.38 -0.83 9.43
C ASP A 37 -10.23 -1.63 8.81
N GLY A 38 -8.98 -1.23 9.02
CA GLY A 38 -7.78 -1.89 8.49
C GLY A 38 -6.85 -0.95 7.73
N ILE A 39 -6.00 -1.52 6.88
CA ILE A 39 -5.07 -0.76 6.06
C ILE A 39 -5.76 -0.26 4.78
N VAL A 40 -5.44 0.96 4.42
CA VAL A 40 -5.85 1.60 3.15
C VAL A 40 -4.61 1.89 2.32
N ALA A 41 -4.68 1.68 1.01
CA ALA A 41 -3.66 2.08 0.05
C ALA A 41 -4.24 2.94 -1.04
N LEU A 42 -3.63 4.10 -1.26
CA LEU A 42 -4.03 5.07 -2.28
C LEU A 42 -2.82 5.47 -3.12
N GLU A 43 -3.06 5.99 -4.33
CA GLU A 43 -2.04 6.68 -5.10
C GLU A 43 -1.49 7.84 -4.27
N ASP A 44 -0.17 7.89 -4.10
CA ASP A 44 0.49 8.93 -3.31
C ASP A 44 0.61 10.23 -4.11
N ARG A 45 -0.56 10.73 -4.55
CA ARG A 45 -0.64 11.93 -5.37
C ARG A 45 -2.00 12.59 -5.24
N CYS A 46 -2.04 13.78 -4.66
CA CYS A 46 -3.26 14.55 -4.54
C CYS A 46 -3.79 14.97 -5.93
N CYS A 47 -5.08 14.75 -6.19
CA CYS A 47 -5.73 15.09 -7.47
C CYS A 47 -5.76 16.59 -7.77
N HIS A 48 -5.54 17.47 -6.77
CA HIS A 48 -5.58 18.93 -6.94
C HIS A 48 -4.28 19.47 -7.57
N ARG A 49 -3.15 19.24 -6.93
CA ARG A 49 -1.83 19.81 -7.31
C ARG A 49 -0.69 18.79 -7.22
N ALA A 50 -1.02 17.52 -7.28
CA ALA A 50 -0.06 16.43 -7.32
C ALA A 50 0.95 16.37 -6.14
N LEU A 51 0.69 17.06 -5.02
CA LEU A 51 1.48 16.87 -3.82
C LEU A 51 1.33 15.42 -3.33
N PRO A 52 2.40 14.73 -2.91
CA PRO A 52 2.28 13.43 -2.27
C PRO A 52 1.38 13.49 -1.03
N LEU A 53 0.41 12.58 -0.94
CA LEU A 53 -0.48 12.50 0.22
C LEU A 53 0.26 12.04 1.47
N SER A 54 1.36 11.33 1.31
CA SER A 54 2.28 10.93 2.39
C SER A 54 2.91 12.12 3.12
N MET A 55 2.95 13.31 2.51
CA MET A 55 3.35 14.57 3.17
C MET A 55 2.22 15.21 4.00
N GLY A 56 1.07 14.58 4.06
CA GLY A 56 -0.07 15.01 4.84
C GLY A 56 -0.17 14.30 6.19
N LYS A 57 -1.39 14.05 6.63
CA LYS A 57 -1.65 13.35 7.88
C LYS A 57 -2.92 12.50 7.79
N VAL A 58 -3.01 11.49 8.64
CA VAL A 58 -4.24 10.73 8.84
C VAL A 58 -5.14 11.51 9.80
N VAL A 59 -6.40 11.67 9.44
CA VAL A 59 -7.44 12.33 10.25
C VAL A 59 -8.62 11.36 10.30
N GLU A 60 -8.87 10.79 11.46
CA GLU A 60 -9.86 9.73 11.66
C GLU A 60 -9.55 8.54 10.70
N ASN A 61 -10.44 8.27 9.73
CA ASN A 61 -10.28 7.21 8.74
C ASN A 61 -9.89 7.73 7.35
N ASN A 62 -9.45 8.99 7.24
CA ASN A 62 -9.12 9.65 5.97
C ASN A 62 -7.67 10.12 5.96
N ILE A 63 -7.13 10.33 4.76
CA ILE A 63 -5.85 11.03 4.60
C ILE A 63 -6.11 12.46 4.15
N GLN A 64 -5.52 13.42 4.87
CA GLN A 64 -5.59 14.84 4.57
C GLN A 64 -4.33 15.30 3.86
N CYS A 65 -4.47 15.87 2.68
CA CYS A 65 -3.39 16.47 1.91
C CYS A 65 -2.76 17.64 2.67
N GLY A 66 -1.43 17.64 2.79
CA GLY A 66 -0.68 18.67 3.51
C GLY A 66 -0.69 20.06 2.87
N TYR A 67 -1.11 20.18 1.58
CA TYR A 67 -1.07 21.46 0.88
C TYR A 67 -2.33 22.30 1.12
N HIS A 68 -3.50 21.82 0.71
CA HIS A 68 -4.75 22.57 0.81
C HIS A 68 -5.80 21.87 1.68
N GLY A 69 -5.44 20.79 2.37
CA GLY A 69 -6.30 20.11 3.31
C GLY A 69 -7.47 19.31 2.72
N LEU A 70 -7.38 18.91 1.41
CA LEU A 70 -8.33 17.98 0.85
C LEU A 70 -8.24 16.64 1.60
N GLU A 71 -9.37 16.02 1.90
CA GLU A 71 -9.42 14.74 2.58
C GLU A 71 -9.96 13.65 1.65
N PHE A 72 -9.31 12.50 1.68
CA PHE A 72 -9.65 11.33 0.88
C PHE A 72 -9.94 10.14 1.78
N ASN A 73 -11.05 9.46 1.53
CA ASN A 73 -11.43 8.25 2.25
C ASN A 73 -10.74 6.99 1.70
N ALA A 74 -11.06 5.83 2.28
CA ALA A 74 -10.48 4.54 1.88
C ALA A 74 -10.72 4.16 0.40
N SER A 75 -11.79 4.65 -0.21
CA SER A 75 -12.04 4.42 -1.65
C SER A 75 -11.29 5.39 -2.56
N GLY A 76 -10.52 6.33 -1.99
CA GLY A 76 -9.84 7.39 -2.73
C GLY A 76 -10.74 8.56 -3.10
N ALA A 77 -12.03 8.55 -2.76
CA ALA A 77 -12.93 9.67 -3.02
C ALA A 77 -12.57 10.85 -2.12
N CYS A 78 -12.55 12.05 -2.68
CA CYS A 78 -12.45 13.28 -1.89
C CYS A 78 -13.76 13.46 -1.09
N VAL A 79 -13.63 13.57 0.24
CA VAL A 79 -14.78 13.71 1.16
C VAL A 79 -14.86 15.10 1.79
N ARG A 80 -13.79 15.89 1.68
CA ARG A 80 -13.75 17.25 2.20
C ARG A 80 -12.82 18.14 1.38
N VAL A 81 -13.30 19.35 1.11
CA VAL A 81 -12.49 20.45 0.55
C VAL A 81 -12.65 21.65 1.48
N PRO A 82 -11.59 22.14 2.13
CA PRO A 82 -11.66 23.28 3.03
C PRO A 82 -12.22 24.52 2.33
N GLY A 83 -13.10 25.25 3.04
CA GLY A 83 -13.66 26.50 2.56
C GLY A 83 -14.80 26.38 1.55
N GLN A 84 -15.23 25.18 1.19
CA GLN A 84 -16.38 24.99 0.31
C GLN A 84 -17.24 23.79 0.73
N SER A 85 -18.55 23.90 0.46
CA SER A 85 -19.51 22.83 0.79
C SER A 85 -19.68 21.80 -0.34
N LYS A 86 -19.24 22.12 -1.56
CA LYS A 86 -19.36 21.24 -2.72
C LYS A 86 -18.02 20.64 -3.07
N ILE A 87 -18.00 19.32 -3.21
CA ILE A 87 -16.83 18.60 -3.72
C ILE A 87 -16.93 18.56 -5.25
N PRO A 88 -15.88 18.95 -5.99
CA PRO A 88 -15.88 18.87 -7.44
C PRO A 88 -16.15 17.44 -7.93
N PRO A 89 -16.97 17.26 -8.97
CA PRO A 89 -17.18 15.95 -9.57
C PRO A 89 -15.85 15.32 -10.01
N GLY A 90 -15.64 14.04 -9.69
CA GLY A 90 -14.42 13.32 -10.05
C GLY A 90 -13.19 13.64 -9.19
N ALA A 91 -13.33 14.45 -8.14
CA ALA A 91 -12.25 14.66 -7.18
C ALA A 91 -11.97 13.36 -6.42
N ALA A 92 -10.99 12.62 -6.88
CA ALA A 92 -10.59 11.33 -6.31
C ALA A 92 -9.13 11.04 -6.64
N VAL A 93 -8.56 10.09 -5.92
CA VAL A 93 -7.28 9.44 -6.21
C VAL A 93 -7.52 7.94 -6.37
N ARG A 94 -6.60 7.25 -7.05
CA ARG A 94 -6.73 5.80 -7.20
C ARG A 94 -6.59 5.11 -5.87
N SER A 95 -7.45 4.12 -5.59
CA SER A 95 -7.32 3.19 -4.47
C SER A 95 -6.87 1.83 -4.97
N TYR A 96 -6.18 1.08 -4.09
CA TYR A 96 -5.69 -0.26 -4.38
C TYR A 96 -6.30 -1.24 -3.38
N PRO A 97 -6.79 -2.41 -3.82
CA PRO A 97 -7.15 -3.48 -2.91
C PRO A 97 -5.93 -3.90 -2.09
N VAL A 98 -6.12 -4.05 -0.78
CA VAL A 98 -5.08 -4.49 0.15
C VAL A 98 -5.61 -5.57 1.08
N ILE A 99 -4.71 -6.46 1.51
CA ILE A 99 -4.98 -7.51 2.50
C ILE A 99 -3.82 -7.52 3.48
N GLU A 100 -4.13 -7.50 4.77
CA GLU A 100 -3.17 -7.79 5.83
C GLU A 100 -3.22 -9.29 6.13
N ARG A 101 -2.14 -10.01 5.85
CA ARG A 101 -2.04 -11.44 6.08
C ARG A 101 -0.59 -11.86 6.32
N TRP A 102 -0.38 -12.76 7.28
CA TRP A 102 0.95 -13.27 7.68
C TRP A 102 1.94 -12.16 8.10
N GLY A 103 1.44 -11.11 8.77
CA GLY A 103 2.25 -9.97 9.18
C GLY A 103 2.71 -9.07 8.03
N MET A 104 2.21 -9.30 6.82
CA MET A 104 2.51 -8.53 5.62
C MET A 104 1.28 -7.83 5.07
N ILE A 105 1.51 -6.70 4.44
CA ILE A 105 0.50 -5.97 3.65
C ILE A 105 0.68 -6.37 2.19
N TRP A 106 -0.33 -6.98 1.63
CA TRP A 106 -0.43 -7.34 0.22
C TRP A 106 -1.23 -6.31 -0.52
N ILE A 107 -0.73 -5.84 -1.64
CA ILE A 107 -1.41 -4.90 -2.52
C ILE A 107 -1.69 -5.53 -3.87
N TRP A 108 -2.90 -5.32 -4.38
CA TRP A 108 -3.26 -5.74 -5.73
C TRP A 108 -2.92 -4.66 -6.74
N THR A 109 -2.25 -5.07 -7.80
CA THR A 109 -1.93 -4.19 -8.92
C THR A 109 -2.74 -4.61 -10.16
N GLY A 110 -3.34 -3.65 -10.84
CA GLY A 110 -4.17 -3.93 -12.01
C GLY A 110 -5.65 -3.60 -11.79
N ASN A 111 -6.56 -4.39 -12.40
CA ASN A 111 -8.00 -4.17 -12.26
C ASN A 111 -8.49 -4.65 -10.88
N PRO A 112 -9.03 -3.76 -10.03
CA PRO A 112 -9.53 -4.13 -8.70
C PRO A 112 -10.62 -5.22 -8.71
N ALA A 113 -11.42 -5.32 -9.79
CA ALA A 113 -12.46 -6.35 -9.91
C ALA A 113 -11.90 -7.78 -9.99
N ASN A 114 -10.61 -7.92 -10.31
CA ASN A 114 -9.92 -9.21 -10.40
C ASN A 114 -9.12 -9.55 -9.12
N ALA A 115 -9.17 -8.71 -8.11
CA ALA A 115 -8.46 -8.92 -6.85
C ALA A 115 -9.09 -10.07 -6.06
N ASP A 116 -8.57 -11.26 -6.26
CA ASP A 116 -9.03 -12.48 -5.57
C ASP A 116 -8.03 -12.87 -4.46
N PRO A 117 -8.44 -12.83 -3.18
CA PRO A 117 -7.62 -13.29 -2.07
C PRO A 117 -7.15 -14.74 -2.17
N GLY A 118 -7.89 -15.58 -2.92
CA GLY A 118 -7.54 -16.99 -3.15
C GLY A 118 -6.28 -17.16 -4.01
N GLN A 119 -5.80 -16.11 -4.67
CA GLN A 119 -4.54 -16.11 -5.42
C GLN A 119 -3.31 -15.89 -4.54
N LEU A 120 -3.48 -15.53 -3.26
CA LEU A 120 -2.36 -15.48 -2.34
C LEU A 120 -1.81 -16.89 -2.09
N PRO A 121 -0.46 -17.05 -2.00
CA PRO A 121 0.12 -18.34 -1.65
C PRO A 121 -0.37 -18.78 -0.27
N ASP A 122 -0.52 -20.09 -0.07
CA ASP A 122 -0.89 -20.64 1.23
C ASP A 122 0.33 -20.77 2.13
N TRP A 123 0.68 -19.70 2.81
CA TRP A 123 1.80 -19.65 3.75
C TRP A 123 1.33 -19.84 5.21
N TRP A 124 0.49 -20.87 5.43
CA TRP A 124 -0.11 -21.18 6.73
C TRP A 124 0.90 -21.28 7.88
N TRP A 125 2.13 -21.70 7.58
CA TRP A 125 3.19 -21.83 8.59
C TRP A 125 3.64 -20.48 9.18
N LEU A 126 3.40 -19.35 8.51
CA LEU A 126 3.78 -18.03 9.02
C LEU A 126 2.96 -17.61 10.24
N ASP A 127 1.74 -18.09 10.36
CA ASP A 127 0.86 -17.85 11.51
C ASP A 127 0.79 -19.04 12.47
N HIS A 128 1.52 -20.15 12.19
CA HIS A 128 1.45 -21.35 13.00
C HIS A 128 2.26 -21.17 14.31
N PRO A 129 1.68 -21.44 15.51
CA PRO A 129 2.30 -21.12 16.79
C PRO A 129 3.61 -21.88 17.08
N GLU A 130 3.83 -23.02 16.44
CA GLU A 130 5.05 -23.82 16.59
C GLU A 130 6.20 -23.36 15.66
N TRP A 131 5.92 -22.45 14.73
CA TRP A 131 6.90 -21.94 13.79
C TRP A 131 7.30 -20.50 14.16
N LYS A 132 8.60 -20.26 14.19
CA LYS A 132 9.13 -18.91 14.38
C LYS A 132 9.56 -18.34 13.04
N ASN A 133 8.90 -17.29 12.63
CA ASN A 133 9.35 -16.48 11.51
C ASN A 133 10.39 -15.50 12.00
N THR A 134 11.55 -15.55 11.38
CA THR A 134 12.56 -14.52 11.57
C THR A 134 12.45 -13.60 10.36
N PRO A 135 11.75 -12.45 10.47
CA PRO A 135 11.83 -11.43 9.44
C PRO A 135 13.31 -11.10 9.25
N GLY A 136 13.70 -10.74 8.03
CA GLY A 136 15.09 -10.41 7.71
C GLY A 136 15.68 -9.45 8.74
N ARG A 137 16.99 -9.27 8.74
CA ARG A 137 17.73 -8.52 9.74
C ARG A 137 16.98 -7.24 10.15
N ASP A 138 16.54 -7.19 11.40
CA ASP A 138 15.77 -6.09 12.02
C ASP A 138 14.40 -5.81 11.35
N GLY A 139 13.87 -6.72 10.52
CA GLY A 139 12.60 -6.52 9.81
C GLY A 139 12.66 -5.47 8.70
N ALA A 140 13.82 -4.87 8.45
CA ALA A 140 13.98 -3.88 7.40
C ALA A 140 14.12 -4.54 6.02
N PRO A 141 13.55 -3.94 4.96
CA PRO A 141 13.78 -4.39 3.60
C PRO A 141 15.25 -4.27 3.23
N MET A 142 15.79 -5.30 2.58
CA MET A 142 17.13 -5.23 1.99
C MET A 142 17.03 -4.53 0.64
N HIS A 143 17.71 -3.37 0.52
CA HIS A 143 17.84 -2.69 -0.77
C HIS A 143 18.96 -3.33 -1.60
N VAL A 144 18.67 -3.63 -2.84
CA VAL A 144 19.62 -4.19 -3.80
C VAL A 144 19.56 -3.37 -5.09
N ASP A 145 20.69 -2.77 -5.47
CA ASP A 145 20.84 -2.01 -6.73
C ASP A 145 20.99 -2.97 -7.92
N ALA A 146 19.94 -3.72 -8.22
CA ALA A 146 19.91 -4.66 -9.33
C ALA A 146 18.51 -4.75 -9.95
N ASN A 147 18.45 -5.23 -11.18
CA ASN A 147 17.17 -5.60 -11.77
C ASN A 147 16.57 -6.76 -10.97
N TYR A 148 15.27 -6.66 -10.63
CA TYR A 148 14.57 -7.66 -9.82
C TYR A 148 14.62 -9.08 -10.43
N LEU A 149 14.73 -9.20 -11.75
CA LEU A 149 14.88 -10.50 -12.41
C LEU A 149 16.17 -11.20 -12.02
N LEU A 150 17.27 -10.45 -11.81
CA LEU A 150 18.55 -11.04 -11.35
C LEU A 150 18.45 -11.54 -9.92
N ILE A 151 17.67 -10.85 -9.07
CA ILE A 151 17.40 -11.28 -7.69
C ILE A 151 16.59 -12.57 -7.71
N SER A 152 15.53 -12.61 -8.54
CA SER A 152 14.70 -13.80 -8.70
C SER A 152 15.50 -14.99 -9.23
N ASP A 153 16.34 -14.77 -10.23
CA ASP A 153 17.22 -15.79 -10.80
C ASP A 153 18.16 -16.37 -9.73
N ASN A 154 18.81 -15.51 -8.96
CA ASN A 154 19.68 -15.91 -7.85
C ASN A 154 18.95 -16.70 -6.76
N LEU A 155 17.68 -16.33 -6.45
CA LEU A 155 16.89 -17.06 -5.44
C LEU A 155 16.39 -18.42 -5.93
N PHE A 156 16.29 -18.62 -7.24
CA PHE A 156 15.92 -19.91 -7.84
C PHE A 156 17.13 -20.81 -8.12
N ASP A 157 18.34 -20.27 -8.07
CA ASP A 157 19.59 -21.05 -8.18
C ASP A 157 19.89 -21.73 -6.83
N ILE A 158 19.41 -22.96 -6.68
CA ILE A 158 19.50 -23.75 -5.44
C ILE A 158 20.68 -24.76 -5.50
N THR A 159 21.65 -24.54 -6.37
CA THR A 159 22.84 -25.44 -6.51
C THR A 159 23.94 -25.10 -5.52
#